data_920a627b30abc27e471ddf5a1b973eb8
#
_entry.id   920a627b30abc27e471ddf5a1b973eb8
#
_cell.length_a   1.000
_cell.length_b   1.000
_cell.length_c   1.000
_cell.angle_alpha   90.00
_cell.angle_beta   90.00
_cell.angle_gamma   90.00
#
_symmetry.space_group_name_H-M   'P 1'
#
loop_
_entity.id
_entity.type
_entity.pdbx_description
1 polymer ?
#
loop_
_entity_poly.entity_id
_entity_poly.type
_entity_poly.pdbx_seq_one_letter_code
_entity_poly.pdbx_strand_id
1 'polypeptide(L)'
;SMVNFSIVGRNCTQEQRDEFFKWDEEKGERRKISTFLKHKFKDLDAVLGGQISIDIYPKGMDKSQIFDVIKQDRLVEPREYIFIGDRTEKGGNDYPLAKLMEETNNCKYFQTEGPEQTMEILQWLQIDGETK
;
A
#
# COMPACT_ATOMS: atom_id res chain seq x y z
N SER A 1 -4.26 14.04 -6.75
CA SER A 1 -5.26 13.99 -5.67
C SER A 1 -5.92 12.61 -5.63
N MET A 2 -6.30 12.18 -4.45
CA MET A 2 -6.91 10.87 -4.19
C MET A 2 -8.23 11.06 -3.44
N VAL A 3 -9.23 10.25 -3.77
CA VAL A 3 -10.48 10.16 -3.01
C VAL A 3 -10.47 8.85 -2.22
N ASN A 4 -10.69 8.93 -0.93
CA ASN A 4 -10.86 7.77 -0.06
C ASN A 4 -12.35 7.59 0.22
N PHE A 5 -12.93 6.50 -0.27
CA PHE A 5 -14.34 6.17 -0.11
C PHE A 5 -14.52 5.05 0.89
N SER A 6 -15.48 5.18 1.81
CA SER A 6 -15.80 4.14 2.78
C SER A 6 -17.30 3.96 2.91
N ILE A 7 -17.77 2.71 2.84
CA ILE A 7 -19.19 2.36 3.00
C ILE A 7 -19.67 2.67 4.43
N VAL A 8 -18.86 2.36 5.43
CA VAL A 8 -19.20 2.54 6.86
C VAL A 8 -18.82 3.91 7.41
N GLY A 9 -18.07 4.70 6.63
CA GLY A 9 -17.63 6.03 7.03
C GLY A 9 -16.42 6.04 7.99
N ARG A 10 -15.79 7.21 8.07
CA ARG A 10 -14.57 7.40 8.86
C ARG A 10 -14.79 7.39 10.37
N ASN A 11 -15.99 7.74 10.81
CA ASN A 11 -16.35 7.87 12.23
C ASN A 11 -16.82 6.55 12.87
N CYS A 12 -16.74 5.43 12.16
CA CYS A 12 -17.08 4.13 12.72
C CYS A 12 -16.10 3.71 13.82
N THR A 13 -16.58 2.93 14.80
CA THR A 13 -15.77 2.35 15.86
C THR A 13 -14.86 1.24 15.31
N GLN A 14 -13.83 0.85 16.08
CA GLN A 14 -12.99 -0.29 15.69
C GLN A 14 -13.79 -1.59 15.55
N GLU A 15 -14.74 -1.81 16.45
CA GLU A 15 -15.65 -2.96 16.37
C GLU A 15 -16.46 -2.99 15.05
N GLN A 16 -17.01 -1.84 14.66
CA GLN A 16 -17.72 -1.71 13.39
C GLN A 16 -16.80 -1.95 12.18
N ARG A 17 -15.54 -1.50 12.26
CA ARG A 17 -14.53 -1.78 11.22
C ARG A 17 -14.26 -3.27 11.08
N ASP A 18 -14.07 -3.95 12.20
CA ASP A 18 -13.77 -5.37 12.22
C ASP A 18 -14.95 -6.21 11.72
N GLU A 19 -16.17 -5.85 12.10
CA GLU A 19 -17.40 -6.49 11.59
C GLU A 19 -17.56 -6.30 10.08
N PHE A 20 -17.38 -5.07 9.60
CA PHE A 20 -17.45 -4.76 8.18
C PHE A 20 -16.37 -5.51 7.41
N PHE A 21 -15.13 -5.55 7.90
CA PHE A 21 -14.03 -6.22 7.25
C PHE A 21 -14.31 -7.72 7.06
N LYS A 22 -14.78 -8.41 8.09
CA LYS A 22 -15.18 -9.82 8.01
C LYS A 22 -16.30 -10.05 6.99
N TRP A 23 -17.32 -9.23 7.04
CA TRP A 23 -18.42 -9.30 6.10
C TRP A 23 -17.95 -9.08 4.66
N ASP A 24 -17.07 -8.10 4.44
CA ASP A 24 -16.54 -7.77 3.11
C ASP A 24 -15.60 -8.85 2.58
N GLU A 25 -14.85 -9.53 3.44
CA GLU A 25 -14.04 -10.69 3.03
C GLU A 25 -14.90 -11.80 2.41
N GLU A 26 -16.10 -12.02 2.95
CA GLU A 26 -17.04 -13.02 2.43
C GLU A 26 -17.79 -12.52 1.20
N LYS A 27 -18.26 -11.29 1.23
CA LYS A 27 -19.15 -10.72 0.18
C LYS A 27 -18.40 -10.05 -0.97
N GLY A 28 -17.20 -9.55 -0.72
CA GLY A 28 -16.37 -8.88 -1.72
C GLY A 28 -16.98 -7.58 -2.26
N GLU A 29 -17.71 -6.84 -1.42
CA GLU A 29 -18.45 -5.66 -1.88
C GLU A 29 -17.52 -4.54 -2.33
N ARG A 30 -16.45 -4.25 -1.56
CA ARG A 30 -15.45 -3.26 -1.98
C ARG A 30 -14.78 -3.67 -3.31
N ARG A 31 -14.52 -4.94 -3.49
CA ARG A 31 -13.93 -5.45 -4.74
C ARG A 31 -14.87 -5.27 -5.92
N LYS A 32 -16.16 -5.51 -5.75
CA LYS A 32 -17.17 -5.25 -6.77
C LYS A 32 -17.25 -3.77 -7.14
N ILE A 33 -17.26 -2.90 -6.15
CA ILE A 33 -17.26 -1.44 -6.36
C ILE A 33 -15.98 -1.00 -7.08
N SER A 34 -14.83 -1.45 -6.65
CA SER A 34 -13.54 -1.17 -7.29
C SER A 34 -13.54 -1.59 -8.77
N THR A 35 -13.99 -2.80 -9.06
CA THR A 35 -14.09 -3.32 -10.44
C THR A 35 -15.06 -2.50 -11.28
N PHE A 36 -16.21 -2.15 -10.73
CA PHE A 36 -17.20 -1.30 -11.39
C PHE A 36 -16.62 0.08 -11.73
N LEU A 37 -15.96 0.72 -10.79
CA LEU A 37 -15.34 2.04 -10.99
C LEU A 37 -14.27 2.02 -12.07
N LYS A 38 -13.40 1.04 -12.06
CA LYS A 38 -12.35 0.88 -13.08
C LYS A 38 -12.92 0.57 -14.46
N HIS A 39 -14.04 -0.11 -14.52
CA HIS A 39 -14.72 -0.41 -15.80
C HIS A 39 -15.45 0.82 -16.35
N LYS A 40 -16.13 1.56 -15.49
CA LYS A 40 -16.92 2.73 -15.88
C LYS A 40 -16.06 3.95 -16.19
N PHE A 41 -14.99 4.16 -15.42
CA PHE A 41 -14.11 5.32 -15.54
C PHE A 41 -12.69 4.84 -15.91
N LYS A 42 -12.39 4.84 -17.20
CA LYS A 42 -11.12 4.31 -17.73
C LYS A 42 -9.88 5.09 -17.28
N ASP A 43 -10.04 6.36 -16.90
CA ASP A 43 -8.98 7.24 -16.43
C ASP A 43 -8.72 7.13 -14.93
N LEU A 44 -9.51 6.33 -14.22
CA LEU A 44 -9.37 6.14 -12.77
C LEU A 44 -8.89 4.73 -12.44
N ASP A 45 -8.15 4.66 -11.37
CA ASP A 45 -7.86 3.43 -10.67
C ASP A 45 -8.57 3.41 -9.31
N ALA A 46 -8.87 2.22 -8.80
CA ALA A 46 -9.56 2.04 -7.53
C ALA A 46 -9.01 0.79 -6.85
N VAL A 47 -8.40 0.96 -5.68
CA VAL A 47 -7.78 -0.13 -4.92
C VAL A 47 -8.33 -0.20 -3.51
N LEU A 48 -8.32 -1.38 -2.90
CA LEU A 48 -8.76 -1.55 -1.53
C LEU A 48 -7.74 -0.92 -0.58
N GLY A 49 -8.20 0.02 0.25
CA GLY A 49 -7.41 0.68 1.28
C GLY A 49 -7.83 0.21 2.67
N GLY A 50 -6.89 -0.22 3.49
CA GLY A 50 -7.14 -0.65 4.86
C GLY A 50 -8.30 -1.63 5.02
N GLN A 51 -9.03 -1.53 6.13
CA GLN A 51 -10.14 -2.42 6.45
C GLN A 51 -11.47 -2.04 5.80
N ILE A 52 -11.69 -0.75 5.53
CA ILE A 52 -13.04 -0.22 5.24
C ILE A 52 -13.14 0.64 3.98
N SER A 53 -12.03 0.98 3.36
CA SER A 53 -12.01 2.00 2.32
C SER A 53 -11.59 1.47 0.94
N ILE A 54 -11.88 2.30 -0.06
CA ILE A 54 -11.39 2.18 -1.42
C ILE A 54 -10.68 3.49 -1.74
N ASP A 55 -9.44 3.40 -2.21
CA ASP A 55 -8.67 4.55 -2.68
C ASP A 55 -8.86 4.70 -4.18
N ILE A 56 -9.35 5.86 -4.59
CA ILE A 56 -9.66 6.21 -5.99
C ILE A 56 -8.74 7.34 -6.41
N TYR A 57 -8.00 7.16 -7.51
CA TYR A 57 -7.04 8.14 -8.00
C TYR A 57 -6.90 8.05 -9.53
N PRO A 58 -6.33 9.07 -10.17
CA PRO A 58 -6.04 9.01 -11.59
C PRO A 58 -5.12 7.83 -11.93
N LYS A 59 -5.41 7.14 -13.01
CA LYS A 59 -4.64 5.96 -13.43
C LYS A 59 -3.16 6.32 -13.63
N GLY A 60 -2.28 5.47 -13.09
CA GLY A 60 -0.83 5.69 -13.11
C GLY A 60 -0.30 6.51 -11.93
N MET A 61 -1.17 7.07 -11.07
CA MET A 61 -0.78 7.85 -9.89
C MET A 61 -0.89 7.03 -8.61
N ASP A 62 -0.39 5.82 -8.63
CA ASP A 62 -0.29 4.95 -7.46
C ASP A 62 0.97 5.23 -6.62
N LYS A 63 1.20 4.45 -5.58
CA LYS A 63 2.35 4.63 -4.68
C LYS A 63 3.71 4.48 -5.37
N SER A 64 3.80 3.82 -6.52
CA SER A 64 5.08 3.63 -7.21
C SER A 64 5.71 4.94 -7.67
N GLN A 65 4.90 5.98 -7.93
CA GLN A 65 5.41 7.30 -8.35
C GLN A 65 6.32 7.96 -7.30
N ILE A 66 6.16 7.64 -6.00
CA ILE A 66 7.04 8.18 -4.96
C ILE A 66 8.50 7.77 -5.17
N PHE A 67 8.73 6.62 -5.78
CA PHE A 67 10.06 6.10 -6.03
C PHE A 67 10.84 6.97 -7.03
N ASP A 68 10.17 7.49 -8.05
CA ASP A 68 10.79 8.41 -8.99
C ASP A 68 11.21 9.73 -8.31
N VAL A 69 10.37 10.24 -7.40
CA VAL A 69 10.67 11.43 -6.61
C VAL A 69 11.90 11.19 -5.71
N ILE A 70 11.96 10.07 -5.02
CA ILE A 70 13.08 9.72 -4.14
C ILE A 70 14.38 9.56 -4.93
N LYS A 71 14.32 8.93 -6.10
CA LYS A 71 15.50 8.74 -6.97
C LYS A 71 16.03 10.06 -7.56
N GLN A 72 15.19 11.08 -7.70
CA GLN A 72 15.59 12.40 -8.17
C GLN A 72 16.25 13.23 -7.07
N ASP A 73 16.06 12.90 -5.81
CA ASP A 73 16.73 13.55 -4.69
C ASP A 73 18.18 13.04 -4.59
N ARG A 74 19.11 13.88 -5.07
CA ARG A 74 20.53 13.54 -5.18
C ARG A 74 21.38 14.06 -4.02
N LEU A 75 20.79 14.51 -2.94
CA LEU A 75 21.55 15.01 -1.78
C LEU A 75 22.41 13.90 -1.13
N VAL A 76 21.96 12.66 -1.23
CA VAL A 76 22.72 11.48 -0.81
C VAL A 76 22.43 10.35 -1.81
N GLU A 77 23.46 9.72 -2.37
CA GLU A 77 23.28 8.50 -3.16
C GLU A 77 23.07 7.31 -2.22
N PRO A 78 21.84 6.79 -2.06
CA PRO A 78 21.59 5.62 -1.24
C PRO A 78 22.18 4.38 -1.91
N ARG A 79 22.76 3.50 -1.11
CA ARG A 79 23.27 2.22 -1.59
C ARG A 79 22.18 1.21 -1.84
N GLU A 80 21.09 1.32 -1.11
CA GLU A 80 19.93 0.43 -1.17
C GLU A 80 18.67 1.19 -0.79
N TYR A 81 17.57 0.88 -1.47
CA TYR A 81 16.25 1.36 -1.12
C TYR A 81 15.46 0.23 -0.46
N ILE A 82 14.82 0.53 0.65
CA ILE A 82 14.00 -0.42 1.39
C ILE A 82 12.61 0.16 1.58
N PHE A 83 11.61 -0.61 1.17
CA PHE A 83 10.21 -0.29 1.38
C PHE A 83 9.58 -1.26 2.37
N ILE A 84 8.81 -0.75 3.33
CA ILE A 84 8.05 -1.57 4.28
C ILE A 84 6.59 -1.16 4.17
N GLY A 85 5.70 -2.10 3.86
CA GLY A 85 4.27 -1.85 3.67
C GLY A 85 3.41 -2.99 4.17
N ASP A 86 2.16 -2.69 4.49
CA ASP A 86 1.19 -3.65 5.04
C ASP A 86 0.27 -4.29 3.99
N ARG A 87 0.19 -3.70 2.79
CA ARG A 87 -0.68 -4.16 1.70
C ARG A 87 0.10 -4.38 0.41
N THR A 88 1.15 -5.19 0.50
CA THR A 88 2.05 -5.48 -0.62
C THR A 88 1.56 -6.61 -1.53
N GLU A 89 0.51 -7.32 -1.16
CA GLU A 89 -0.12 -8.37 -1.97
C GLU A 89 -0.87 -7.78 -3.18
N LYS A 90 -1.06 -8.60 -4.21
CA LYS A 90 -1.79 -8.20 -5.42
C LYS A 90 -3.20 -7.70 -5.08
N GLY A 91 -3.50 -6.47 -5.47
CA GLY A 91 -4.74 -5.78 -5.16
C GLY A 91 -4.66 -4.86 -3.94
N GLY A 92 -3.58 -4.93 -3.16
CA GLY A 92 -3.28 -3.97 -2.09
C GLY A 92 -2.74 -2.65 -2.64
N ASN A 93 -2.85 -1.59 -1.87
CA ASN A 93 -2.42 -0.26 -2.30
C ASN A 93 -0.89 -0.07 -2.29
N ASP A 94 -0.14 -0.95 -1.61
CA ASP A 94 1.32 -0.97 -1.60
C ASP A 94 1.91 -1.86 -2.71
N TYR A 95 1.08 -2.70 -3.34
CA TYR A 95 1.53 -3.65 -4.35
C TYR A 95 2.29 -3.00 -5.52
N PRO A 96 1.84 -1.86 -6.10
CA PRO A 96 2.56 -1.26 -7.23
C PRO A 96 4.00 -0.86 -6.85
N LEU A 97 4.20 -0.32 -5.66
CA LEU A 97 5.55 0.03 -5.17
C LEU A 97 6.37 -1.22 -4.83
N ALA A 98 5.78 -2.19 -4.14
CA ALA A 98 6.46 -3.45 -3.80
C ALA A 98 6.95 -4.18 -5.06
N LYS A 99 6.10 -4.27 -6.07
CA LYS A 99 6.45 -4.87 -7.37
C LYS A 99 7.59 -4.11 -8.07
N LEU A 100 7.52 -2.78 -8.08
CA LEU A 100 8.59 -1.95 -8.65
C LEU A 100 9.92 -2.17 -7.90
N MET A 101 9.89 -2.26 -6.58
CA MET A 101 11.08 -2.54 -5.76
C MET A 101 11.67 -3.91 -6.06
N GLU A 102 10.82 -4.95 -6.23
CA GLU A 102 11.25 -6.30 -6.58
C GLU A 102 11.96 -6.36 -7.94
N GLU A 103 11.50 -5.58 -8.91
CA GLU A 103 12.03 -5.54 -10.27
C GLU A 103 13.23 -4.58 -10.44
N THR A 104 13.58 -3.82 -9.41
CA THR A 104 14.63 -2.80 -9.46
C THR A 104 15.88 -3.23 -8.68
N ASN A 105 17.05 -3.09 -9.27
CA ASN A 105 18.32 -3.39 -8.61
C ASN A 105 18.54 -2.48 -7.39
N ASN A 106 19.16 -3.04 -6.35
CA ASN A 106 19.44 -2.37 -5.07
C ASN A 106 18.16 -1.91 -4.35
N CYS A 107 17.06 -2.61 -4.58
CA CYS A 107 15.78 -2.34 -3.95
C CYS A 107 15.24 -3.61 -3.30
N LYS A 108 14.63 -3.45 -2.13
CA LYS A 108 13.94 -4.52 -1.39
C LYS A 108 12.63 -4.02 -0.83
N TYR A 109 11.70 -4.92 -0.59
CA TYR A 109 10.53 -4.60 0.21
C TYR A 109 10.29 -5.69 1.26
N PHE A 110 9.64 -5.29 2.34
CA PHE A 110 9.18 -6.17 3.40
C PHE A 110 7.69 -5.92 3.65
N GLN A 111 6.94 -7.00 3.76
CA GLN A 111 5.57 -6.91 4.23
C GLN A 111 5.55 -6.88 5.75
N THR A 112 4.65 -6.08 6.32
CA THR A 112 4.46 -5.97 7.76
C THR A 112 2.97 -6.12 8.10
N GLU A 113 2.70 -6.69 9.26
CA GLU A 113 1.34 -6.78 9.81
C GLU A 113 0.98 -5.56 10.69
N GLY A 114 1.98 -4.72 11.02
CA GLY A 114 1.75 -3.54 11.83
C GLY A 114 3.03 -2.91 12.37
N PRO A 115 2.88 -1.90 13.24
CA PRO A 115 4.02 -1.12 13.74
C PRO A 115 5.06 -1.93 14.51
N GLU A 116 4.64 -2.92 15.28
CA GLU A 116 5.55 -3.76 16.08
C GLU A 116 6.49 -4.55 15.16
N GLN A 117 5.93 -5.23 14.17
CA GLN A 117 6.73 -5.98 13.20
C GLN A 117 7.60 -5.06 12.35
N THR A 118 7.13 -3.86 12.03
CA THR A 118 7.95 -2.85 11.35
C THR A 118 9.19 -2.51 12.17
N MET A 119 9.05 -2.33 13.47
CA MET A 119 10.18 -2.07 14.36
C MET A 119 11.16 -3.25 14.43
N GLU A 120 10.66 -4.48 14.45
CA GLU A 120 11.51 -5.69 14.39
C GLU A 120 12.32 -5.74 13.09
N ILE A 121 11.69 -5.46 11.96
CA ILE A 121 12.36 -5.39 10.65
C ILE A 121 13.45 -4.32 10.68
N LEU A 122 13.17 -3.13 11.18
CA LEU A 122 14.13 -2.04 11.26
C LEU A 122 15.33 -2.39 12.18
N GLN A 123 15.08 -3.03 13.31
CA GLN A 123 16.13 -3.50 14.21
C GLN A 123 17.03 -4.55 13.54
N TRP A 124 16.42 -5.49 12.84
CA TRP A 124 17.16 -6.49 12.09
C TRP A 124 18.04 -5.86 11.00
N LEU A 125 17.50 -4.89 10.26
CA LEU A 125 18.23 -4.15 9.23
C LEU A 125 19.42 -3.35 9.80
N GLN A 126 19.27 -2.75 10.97
CA GLN A 126 20.36 -2.06 11.66
C GLN A 126 21.48 -3.02 12.07
N ILE A 127 21.14 -4.17 12.64
CA ILE A 127 22.11 -5.19 13.03
C ILE A 127 22.89 -5.68 11.81
N ASP A 128 22.19 -5.99 10.70
CA ASP A 128 22.81 -6.42 9.45
C ASP A 128 23.71 -5.33 8.84
N GLY A 129 23.30 -4.06 8.97
CA GLY A 129 24.08 -2.90 8.54
C GLY A 129 25.35 -2.68 9.37
N GLU A 130 25.33 -2.93 10.67
CA GLU A 130 26.46 -2.79 11.59
C GLU A 130 27.52 -3.88 11.39
N THR A 131 27.12 -5.05 10.93
CA THR A 131 28.03 -6.20 10.69
C THR A 131 28.77 -6.11 9.36
N LYS A 132 28.42 -5.16 8.54
CA LYS A 132 29.09 -4.89 7.27
C LYS A 132 30.12 -3.79 7.39
#